data_36eb25cf425d390d2bbc2c123361a137
#
_entry.id   36eb25cf425d390d2bbc2c123361a137
#
_cell.length_a   1.000
_cell.length_b   1.000
_cell.length_c   1.000
_cell.angle_alpha   90.00
_cell.angle_beta   90.00
_cell.angle_gamma   90.00
#
_symmetry.space_group_name_H-M   'P 1'
#
loop_
_entity.id
_entity.type
_entity.pdbx_description
1 polymer ?
#
loop_
_entity_poly.entity_id
_entity_poly.type
_entity_poly.pdbx_seq_one_letter_code
_entity_poly.pdbx_strand_id
1 'polypeptide(L)'
;MRITSLLATPGVRLLMPPAIPYRCVIFLLLLTSWGVVAASLWYGRGAMGLLHWVGVIFGGITGILVSLPRSWQRWRLAELGWDDEHLFLLNGSDDQALALPKTALVAIEREYKVGHDGQWLAFSLDLRLDGAQLAAATALMGLGREGTHEVAPGIYRFGFKRAWHGRRAIKGVLNELLPV
;
A
#
# COMPACT_ATOMS: atom_id res chain seq x y z
N MET A 1 -3.08 -17.07 2.38
CA MET A 1 -3.27 -17.26 0.89
C MET A 1 -2.35 -16.27 0.20
N ARG A 2 -2.06 -16.41 -1.13
CA ARG A 2 -1.20 -15.48 -1.86
C ARG A 2 -2.01 -14.44 -2.62
N ILE A 3 -1.53 -13.19 -2.64
CA ILE A 3 -2.18 -12.10 -3.40
C ILE A 3 -2.13 -12.39 -4.91
N THR A 4 -1.02 -12.98 -5.38
CA THR A 4 -0.85 -13.38 -6.79
C THR A 4 -1.92 -14.37 -7.25
N SER A 5 -2.38 -15.28 -6.37
CA SER A 5 -3.50 -16.18 -6.67
C SER A 5 -4.86 -15.45 -6.63
N LEU A 6 -5.03 -14.45 -5.75
CA LEU A 6 -6.24 -13.62 -5.72
C LEU A 6 -6.42 -12.80 -7.01
N LEU A 7 -5.32 -12.27 -7.57
CA LEU A 7 -5.36 -11.52 -8.83
C LEU A 7 -5.85 -12.37 -10.01
N ALA A 8 -5.67 -13.69 -9.95
CA ALA A 8 -6.16 -14.62 -10.96
C ALA A 8 -7.61 -15.07 -10.74
N THR A 9 -8.18 -14.77 -9.57
CA THR A 9 -9.55 -15.17 -9.21
C THR A 9 -10.56 -14.16 -9.78
N PRO A 10 -11.53 -14.61 -10.61
CA PRO A 10 -12.55 -13.72 -11.14
C PRO A 10 -13.43 -13.18 -10.00
N GLY A 11 -13.83 -11.91 -10.10
CA GLY A 11 -14.69 -11.24 -9.12
C GLY A 11 -13.94 -10.56 -7.97
N VAL A 12 -12.67 -10.90 -7.73
CA VAL A 12 -11.86 -10.26 -6.68
C VAL A 12 -11.43 -8.87 -7.14
N ARG A 13 -11.68 -7.88 -6.28
CA ARG A 13 -11.27 -6.48 -6.47
C ARG A 13 -10.23 -6.12 -5.42
N LEU A 14 -9.19 -5.40 -5.83
CA LEU A 14 -8.16 -4.91 -4.93
C LEU A 14 -8.15 -3.38 -4.93
N LEU A 15 -8.02 -2.79 -3.75
CA LEU A 15 -7.74 -1.37 -3.61
C LEU A 15 -6.28 -1.11 -3.98
N MET A 16 -6.05 -0.77 -5.24
CA MET A 16 -4.72 -0.49 -5.79
C MET A 16 -4.54 0.99 -6.08
N PRO A 17 -3.32 1.53 -5.99
CA PRO A 17 -3.04 2.89 -6.45
C PRO A 17 -3.37 3.04 -7.94
N PRO A 18 -3.83 4.24 -8.38
CA PRO A 18 -4.18 4.48 -9.77
C PRO A 18 -2.96 4.25 -10.68
N ALA A 19 -3.20 3.60 -11.84
CA ALA A 19 -2.15 3.08 -12.71
C ALA A 19 -1.22 4.17 -13.25
N ILE A 20 -1.82 5.27 -13.75
CA ILE A 20 -1.06 6.33 -14.44
C ILE A 20 -0.16 7.09 -13.45
N PRO A 21 -0.68 7.69 -12.35
CA PRO A 21 0.17 8.39 -11.39
C PRO A 21 1.28 7.49 -10.81
N TYR A 22 0.96 6.25 -10.50
CA TYR A 22 1.94 5.31 -9.98
C TYR A 22 3.10 5.07 -10.96
N ARG A 23 2.78 4.77 -12.22
CA ARG A 23 3.79 4.55 -13.27
C ARG A 23 4.61 5.81 -13.54
N CYS A 24 3.97 6.99 -13.54
CA CYS A 24 4.69 8.25 -13.71
C CYS A 24 5.71 8.48 -12.59
N VAL A 25 5.34 8.23 -11.32
CA VAL A 25 6.26 8.39 -10.19
C VAL A 25 7.43 7.42 -10.30
N ILE A 26 7.17 6.14 -10.60
CA ILE A 26 8.25 5.13 -10.77
C ILE A 26 9.17 5.53 -11.92
N PHE A 27 8.61 5.99 -13.05
CA PHE A 27 9.40 6.43 -14.20
C PHE A 27 10.25 7.67 -13.89
N LEU A 28 9.68 8.66 -13.18
CA LEU A 28 10.43 9.84 -12.74
C LEU A 28 11.56 9.46 -11.78
N LEU A 29 11.30 8.56 -10.83
CA LEU A 29 12.34 8.06 -9.93
C LEU A 29 13.46 7.35 -10.70
N LEU A 30 13.11 6.57 -11.73
CA LEU A 30 14.09 5.91 -12.60
C LEU A 30 14.95 6.93 -13.33
N LEU A 31 14.32 7.91 -13.98
CA LEU A 31 15.01 8.97 -14.71
C LEU A 31 15.93 9.79 -13.82
N THR A 32 15.42 10.23 -12.66
CA THR A 32 16.22 11.06 -11.73
C THR A 32 17.38 10.26 -11.15
N SER A 33 17.19 8.99 -10.79
CA SER A 33 18.25 8.15 -10.23
C SER A 33 19.40 7.95 -11.25
N TRP A 34 19.09 7.53 -12.45
CA TRP A 34 20.10 7.34 -13.51
C TRP A 34 20.67 8.68 -14.01
N GLY A 35 19.85 9.75 -14.01
CA GLY A 35 20.32 11.10 -14.31
C GLY A 35 21.37 11.61 -13.31
N VAL A 36 21.16 11.35 -12.00
CA VAL A 36 22.14 11.66 -10.96
C VAL A 36 23.42 10.87 -11.14
N VAL A 37 23.36 9.58 -11.46
CA VAL A 37 24.54 8.76 -11.77
C VAL A 37 25.31 9.35 -12.95
N ALA A 38 24.62 9.59 -14.06
CA ALA A 38 25.23 10.13 -15.28
C ALA A 38 25.87 11.50 -15.04
N ALA A 39 25.20 12.40 -14.36
CA ALA A 39 25.72 13.71 -14.00
C ALA A 39 26.95 13.61 -13.08
N SER A 40 26.89 12.76 -12.06
CA SER A 40 28.02 12.55 -11.14
C SER A 40 29.26 12.01 -11.86
N LEU A 41 29.08 11.10 -12.80
CA LEU A 41 30.19 10.58 -13.64
C LEU A 41 30.71 11.64 -14.61
N TRP A 42 29.80 12.43 -15.18
CA TRP A 42 30.19 13.46 -16.16
C TRP A 42 31.02 14.57 -15.51
N TYR A 43 30.52 15.13 -14.42
CA TYR A 43 31.21 16.20 -13.72
C TYR A 43 32.41 15.72 -12.91
N GLY A 44 32.46 14.45 -12.52
CA GLY A 44 33.59 13.83 -11.81
C GLY A 44 34.77 13.42 -12.70
N ARG A 45 34.71 13.61 -14.03
CA ARG A 45 35.75 13.11 -14.97
C ARG A 45 37.18 13.61 -14.68
N GLY A 46 37.34 14.80 -14.10
CA GLY A 46 38.66 15.36 -13.75
C GLY A 46 39.17 14.91 -12.40
N ALA A 47 38.29 14.85 -11.39
CA ALA A 47 38.58 14.36 -10.03
C ALA A 47 37.26 13.97 -9.34
N MET A 48 37.13 12.71 -8.96
CA MET A 48 35.97 12.19 -8.23
C MET A 48 36.02 12.61 -6.76
N GLY A 49 35.36 13.70 -6.43
CA GLY A 49 35.16 14.12 -5.03
C GLY A 49 34.07 13.28 -4.32
N LEU A 50 33.97 13.44 -3.00
CA LEU A 50 33.00 12.71 -2.16
C LEU A 50 31.56 12.84 -2.67
N LEU A 51 31.15 14.02 -3.11
CA LEU A 51 29.78 14.30 -3.59
C LEU A 51 29.45 13.48 -4.85
N HIS A 52 30.41 13.32 -5.75
CA HIS A 52 30.22 12.49 -6.97
C HIS A 52 30.05 11.01 -6.61
N TRP A 53 30.86 10.49 -5.69
CA TRP A 53 30.72 9.12 -5.20
C TRP A 53 29.38 8.89 -4.51
N VAL A 54 28.91 9.81 -3.67
CA VAL A 54 27.58 9.76 -3.05
C VAL A 54 26.50 9.69 -4.13
N GLY A 55 26.56 10.55 -5.16
CA GLY A 55 25.61 10.55 -6.25
C GLY A 55 25.59 9.22 -7.05
N VAL A 56 26.77 8.66 -7.35
CA VAL A 56 26.86 7.36 -8.04
C VAL A 56 26.30 6.22 -7.19
N ILE A 57 26.66 6.16 -5.91
CA ILE A 57 26.22 5.07 -5.02
C ILE A 57 24.71 5.14 -4.77
N PHE A 58 24.20 6.27 -4.27
CA PHE A 58 22.77 6.40 -3.95
C PHE A 58 21.89 6.38 -5.20
N GLY A 59 22.30 7.09 -6.26
CA GLY A 59 21.57 7.04 -7.54
C GLY A 59 21.60 5.65 -8.15
N GLY A 60 22.73 4.95 -8.10
CA GLY A 60 22.88 3.58 -8.60
C GLY A 60 22.01 2.58 -7.83
N ILE A 61 22.07 2.59 -6.49
CA ILE A 61 21.25 1.73 -5.66
C ILE A 61 19.76 1.98 -5.94
N THR A 62 19.32 3.25 -5.89
CA THR A 62 17.92 3.62 -6.16
C THR A 62 17.49 3.25 -7.57
N GLY A 63 18.35 3.52 -8.58
CA GLY A 63 18.09 3.18 -9.97
C GLY A 63 17.91 1.67 -10.17
N ILE A 64 18.77 0.85 -9.56
CA ILE A 64 18.64 -0.61 -9.60
C ILE A 64 17.35 -1.08 -8.94
N LEU A 65 17.06 -0.60 -7.73
CA LEU A 65 15.83 -0.98 -6.99
C LEU A 65 14.56 -0.64 -7.77
N VAL A 66 14.52 0.56 -8.36
CA VAL A 66 13.36 1.00 -9.16
C VAL A 66 13.27 0.25 -10.49
N SER A 67 14.40 -0.22 -11.06
CA SER A 67 14.41 -1.03 -12.29
C SER A 67 13.87 -2.45 -12.08
N LEU A 68 13.79 -2.93 -10.85
CA LEU A 68 13.29 -4.27 -10.57
C LEU A 68 11.81 -4.42 -10.96
N PRO A 69 11.39 -5.54 -11.59
CA PRO A 69 9.99 -5.78 -11.98
C PRO A 69 9.00 -5.63 -10.81
N ARG A 70 9.43 -6.00 -9.60
CA ARG A 70 8.60 -5.89 -8.40
C ARG A 70 8.19 -4.45 -8.07
N SER A 71 9.02 -3.45 -8.40
CA SER A 71 8.73 -2.03 -8.17
C SER A 71 7.61 -1.50 -9.06
N TRP A 72 7.30 -2.19 -10.16
CA TRP A 72 6.23 -1.86 -11.10
C TRP A 72 4.90 -2.55 -10.77
N GLN A 73 4.88 -3.42 -9.76
CA GLN A 73 3.71 -4.19 -9.34
C GLN A 73 2.87 -3.41 -8.32
N ARG A 74 1.83 -2.71 -8.80
CA ARG A 74 0.94 -1.88 -7.96
C ARG A 74 0.26 -2.64 -6.84
N TRP A 75 -0.03 -3.92 -7.03
CA TRP A 75 -0.69 -4.76 -6.04
C TRP A 75 0.12 -4.91 -4.74
N ARG A 76 1.44 -4.67 -4.79
CA ARG A 76 2.29 -4.66 -3.60
C ARG A 76 1.99 -3.52 -2.62
N LEU A 77 1.27 -2.51 -3.08
CA LEU A 77 0.77 -1.41 -2.25
C LEU A 77 -0.71 -1.59 -1.89
N ALA A 78 -1.34 -2.68 -2.33
CA ALA A 78 -2.70 -2.98 -1.93
C ALA A 78 -2.71 -3.51 -0.49
N GLU A 79 -3.61 -2.96 0.31
CA GLU A 79 -3.80 -3.34 1.71
C GLU A 79 -5.16 -4.00 1.93
N LEU A 80 -6.08 -3.84 0.97
CA LEU A 80 -7.45 -4.30 1.04
C LEU A 80 -7.89 -4.86 -0.31
N GLY A 81 -8.60 -5.97 -0.25
CA GLY A 81 -9.32 -6.55 -1.37
C GLY A 81 -10.67 -7.07 -0.92
N TRP A 82 -11.56 -7.35 -1.86
CA TRP A 82 -12.88 -7.92 -1.57
C TRP A 82 -13.44 -8.63 -2.79
N ASP A 83 -14.34 -9.55 -2.54
CA ASP A 83 -15.28 -10.13 -3.50
C ASP A 83 -16.71 -10.05 -2.93
N ASP A 84 -17.63 -10.82 -3.43
CA ASP A 84 -19.03 -10.81 -2.97
C ASP A 84 -19.19 -11.40 -1.56
N GLU A 85 -18.33 -12.33 -1.16
CA GLU A 85 -18.45 -13.10 0.09
C GLU A 85 -17.33 -12.78 1.10
N HIS A 86 -16.16 -12.33 0.61
CA HIS A 86 -14.98 -12.18 1.43
C HIS A 86 -14.39 -10.78 1.39
N LEU A 87 -13.75 -10.43 2.50
CA LEU A 87 -12.86 -9.30 2.65
C LEU A 87 -11.43 -9.85 2.79
N PHE A 88 -10.49 -9.27 2.06
CA PHE A 88 -9.09 -9.69 2.09
C PHE A 88 -8.23 -8.59 2.68
N LEU A 89 -7.59 -8.86 3.81
CA LEU A 89 -6.50 -8.04 4.32
C LEU A 89 -5.21 -8.47 3.62
N LEU A 90 -4.42 -7.51 3.13
CA LEU A 90 -3.31 -7.78 2.24
C LEU A 90 -1.99 -7.26 2.79
N ASN A 91 -0.93 -8.06 2.71
CA ASN A 91 0.46 -7.64 2.87
C ASN A 91 1.22 -7.90 1.56
N GLY A 92 1.28 -6.89 0.72
CA GLY A 92 1.92 -6.99 -0.58
C GLY A 92 3.42 -7.22 -0.54
N SER A 93 4.08 -6.89 0.57
CA SER A 93 5.52 -7.13 0.74
C SER A 93 5.85 -8.62 0.71
N ASP A 94 5.02 -9.43 1.35
CA ASP A 94 5.22 -10.87 1.54
C ASP A 94 4.33 -11.72 0.63
N ASP A 95 3.59 -11.10 -0.29
CA ASP A 95 2.59 -11.74 -1.16
C ASP A 95 1.53 -12.51 -0.35
N GLN A 96 1.13 -11.96 0.80
CA GLN A 96 0.22 -12.64 1.72
C GLN A 96 -1.14 -11.94 1.79
N ALA A 97 -2.19 -12.76 1.92
CA ALA A 97 -3.56 -12.32 2.10
C ALA A 97 -4.25 -13.16 3.16
N LEU A 98 -5.03 -12.51 4.01
CA LEU A 98 -5.95 -13.12 4.96
C LEU A 98 -7.38 -12.90 4.46
N ALA A 99 -8.08 -13.99 4.20
CA ALA A 99 -9.49 -13.96 3.84
C ALA A 99 -10.34 -13.95 5.12
N LEU A 100 -11.27 -13.04 5.20
CA LEU A 100 -12.27 -12.92 6.26
C LEU A 100 -13.65 -12.95 5.59
N PRO A 101 -14.67 -13.54 6.21
CA PRO A 101 -16.02 -13.44 5.68
C PRO A 101 -16.48 -11.98 5.70
N LYS A 102 -17.18 -11.51 4.68
CA LYS A 102 -17.66 -10.12 4.59
C LYS A 102 -18.58 -9.77 5.77
N THR A 103 -19.24 -10.76 6.35
CA THR A 103 -20.05 -10.62 7.58
C THR A 103 -19.25 -10.25 8.83
N ALA A 104 -17.92 -10.38 8.78
CA ALA A 104 -17.04 -9.90 9.86
C ALA A 104 -16.94 -8.37 9.86
N LEU A 105 -17.26 -7.70 8.75
CA LEU A 105 -17.28 -6.24 8.65
C LEU A 105 -18.49 -5.69 9.40
N VAL A 106 -18.26 -4.97 10.50
CA VAL A 106 -19.28 -4.38 11.34
C VAL A 106 -19.57 -2.93 10.94
N ALA A 107 -18.51 -2.15 10.72
CA ALA A 107 -18.62 -0.74 10.36
C ALA A 107 -17.42 -0.28 9.54
N ILE A 108 -17.63 0.81 8.80
CA ILE A 108 -16.58 1.54 8.11
C ILE A 108 -16.64 2.98 8.59
N GLU A 109 -15.58 3.45 9.20
CA GLU A 109 -15.45 4.84 9.59
C GLU A 109 -14.59 5.61 8.60
N ARG A 110 -15.05 6.80 8.26
CA ARG A 110 -14.33 7.76 7.41
C ARG A 110 -13.74 8.82 8.29
N GLU A 111 -12.46 8.98 8.24
CA GLU A 111 -11.76 10.00 9.01
C GLU A 111 -11.13 11.01 8.06
N TYR A 112 -11.45 12.29 8.28
CA TYR A 112 -10.77 13.38 7.60
C TYR A 112 -9.64 13.86 8.50
N LYS A 113 -8.40 13.48 8.17
CA LYS A 113 -7.22 13.99 8.86
C LYS A 113 -6.75 15.26 8.18
N VAL A 114 -6.47 16.28 8.99
CA VAL A 114 -5.85 17.52 8.54
C VAL A 114 -4.37 17.41 8.81
N GLY A 115 -3.55 17.37 7.77
CA GLY A 115 -2.10 17.40 7.86
C GLY A 115 -1.51 18.68 7.28
N HIS A 116 -0.20 18.85 7.35
CA HIS A 116 0.52 19.99 6.74
C HIS A 116 0.24 20.12 5.24
N ASP A 117 -0.04 19.02 4.56
CA ASP A 117 -0.29 18.94 3.11
C ASP A 117 -1.79 19.01 2.74
N GLY A 118 -2.66 19.41 3.67
CA GLY A 118 -4.11 19.54 3.46
C GLY A 118 -4.95 18.41 4.06
N GLN A 119 -6.25 18.42 3.74
CA GLN A 119 -7.18 17.38 4.19
C GLN A 119 -7.04 16.11 3.37
N TRP A 120 -6.87 14.98 4.02
CA TRP A 120 -6.87 13.67 3.39
C TRP A 120 -7.86 12.71 4.05
N LEU A 121 -8.48 11.87 3.23
CA LEU A 121 -9.43 10.87 3.66
C LEU A 121 -8.68 9.62 4.09
N ALA A 122 -8.76 9.29 5.37
CA ALA A 122 -8.44 7.96 5.88
C ALA A 122 -9.74 7.20 6.12
N PHE A 123 -9.67 5.90 6.19
CA PHE A 123 -10.80 5.08 6.61
C PHE A 123 -10.30 3.97 7.52
N SER A 124 -11.19 3.50 8.37
CA SER A 124 -10.97 2.35 9.22
C SER A 124 -12.11 1.35 9.05
N LEU A 125 -11.78 0.08 9.21
CA LEU A 125 -12.73 -1.02 9.21
C LEU A 125 -12.84 -1.58 10.61
N ASP A 126 -14.06 -1.67 11.13
CA ASP A 126 -14.36 -2.35 12.37
C ASP A 126 -14.75 -3.78 12.04
N LEU A 127 -13.89 -4.71 12.43
CA LEU A 127 -14.01 -6.13 12.11
C LEU A 127 -14.29 -6.94 13.37
N ARG A 128 -15.30 -7.80 13.31
CA ARG A 128 -15.55 -8.79 14.34
C ARG A 128 -14.66 -9.99 14.09
N LEU A 129 -13.69 -10.22 14.97
CA LEU A 129 -12.68 -11.26 14.82
C LEU A 129 -12.66 -12.15 16.05
N ASP A 130 -12.49 -13.45 15.83
CA ASP A 130 -12.10 -14.37 16.89
C ASP A 130 -10.60 -14.26 17.20
N GLY A 131 -10.16 -14.94 18.27
CA GLY A 131 -8.76 -14.86 18.70
C GLY A 131 -7.75 -15.33 17.65
N ALA A 132 -8.10 -16.34 16.85
CA ALA A 132 -7.23 -16.88 15.80
C ALA A 132 -7.16 -15.92 14.61
N GLN A 133 -8.29 -15.36 14.20
CA GLN A 133 -8.37 -14.36 13.14
C GLN A 133 -7.65 -13.07 13.52
N LEU A 134 -7.79 -12.61 14.78
CA LEU A 134 -7.08 -11.44 15.28
C LEU A 134 -5.57 -11.65 15.25
N ALA A 135 -5.10 -12.81 15.74
CA ALA A 135 -3.67 -13.13 15.72
C ALA A 135 -3.13 -13.16 14.27
N ALA A 136 -3.85 -13.77 13.34
CA ALA A 136 -3.50 -13.82 11.93
C ALA A 136 -3.50 -12.43 11.28
N ALA A 137 -4.51 -11.61 11.56
CA ALA A 137 -4.60 -10.23 11.04
C ALA A 137 -3.46 -9.35 11.59
N THR A 138 -3.15 -9.47 12.88
CA THR A 138 -2.06 -8.72 13.53
C THR A 138 -0.70 -9.15 13.00
N ALA A 139 -0.48 -10.45 12.80
CA ALA A 139 0.75 -10.96 12.20
C ALA A 139 0.93 -10.47 10.76
N LEU A 140 -0.14 -10.47 9.97
CA LEU A 140 -0.13 -10.02 8.58
C LEU A 140 0.14 -8.52 8.45
N MET A 141 -0.56 -7.71 9.24
CA MET A 141 -0.51 -6.24 9.14
C MET A 141 0.67 -5.63 9.93
N GLY A 142 1.35 -6.40 10.74
CA GLY A 142 2.46 -6.01 11.62
C GLY A 142 1.99 -5.44 12.95
N LEU A 143 2.78 -5.70 14.01
CA LEU A 143 2.61 -5.09 15.32
C LEU A 143 2.96 -3.60 15.22
N GLY A 144 2.08 -2.73 15.67
CA GLY A 144 2.36 -1.29 15.77
C GLY A 144 1.81 -0.44 14.65
N ARG A 145 0.88 -0.95 13.85
CA ARG A 145 0.12 -0.08 12.94
C ARG A 145 -0.71 0.87 13.79
N GLU A 146 -0.40 2.17 13.73
CA GLU A 146 -1.21 3.20 14.35
C GLU A 146 -2.68 3.02 13.92
N GLY A 147 -3.57 2.79 14.89
CA GLY A 147 -4.99 2.67 14.64
C GLY A 147 -5.59 1.26 14.76
N THR A 148 -4.83 0.24 15.15
CA THR A 148 -5.43 -1.06 15.50
C THR A 148 -5.71 -1.10 17.00
N HIS A 149 -6.99 -1.09 17.38
CA HIS A 149 -7.42 -1.18 18.77
C HIS A 149 -8.81 -1.81 18.87
N GLU A 150 -9.12 -2.38 20.02
CA GLU A 150 -10.45 -2.91 20.30
C GLU A 150 -11.42 -1.76 20.60
N VAL A 151 -12.51 -1.67 19.84
CA VAL A 151 -13.56 -0.64 20.01
C VAL A 151 -14.76 -1.16 20.81
N ALA A 152 -14.99 -2.46 20.75
CA ALA A 152 -15.98 -3.17 21.56
C ALA A 152 -15.54 -4.64 21.70
N PRO A 153 -16.10 -5.41 22.66
CA PRO A 153 -15.71 -6.78 22.85
C PRO A 153 -15.75 -7.61 21.56
N GLY A 154 -14.59 -8.10 21.12
CA GLY A 154 -14.41 -8.87 19.89
C GLY A 154 -14.52 -8.05 18.58
N ILE A 155 -14.58 -6.71 18.66
CA ILE A 155 -14.60 -5.83 17.49
C ILE A 155 -13.33 -4.99 17.49
N TYR A 156 -12.52 -5.15 16.44
CA TYR A 156 -11.22 -4.51 16.29
C TYR A 156 -11.23 -3.55 15.13
N ARG A 157 -10.71 -2.35 15.36
CA ARG A 157 -10.55 -1.31 14.35
C ARG A 157 -9.20 -1.42 13.67
N PHE A 158 -9.23 -1.47 12.33
CA PHE A 158 -8.04 -1.45 11.49
C PHE A 158 -8.03 -0.16 10.67
N GLY A 159 -7.05 0.71 10.92
CA GLY A 159 -6.87 1.95 10.18
C GLY A 159 -6.11 1.71 8.86
N PHE A 160 -6.61 2.31 7.76
CA PHE A 160 -5.95 2.29 6.46
C PHE A 160 -5.47 3.69 6.11
N LYS A 161 -4.17 3.82 5.88
CA LYS A 161 -3.57 5.10 5.49
C LYS A 161 -3.85 5.33 4.00
N ARG A 162 -4.07 6.59 3.64
CA ARG A 162 -4.14 7.02 2.26
C ARG A 162 -2.75 6.95 1.61
N ALA A 163 -2.26 5.78 1.30
CA ALA A 163 -1.09 5.66 0.44
C ALA A 163 -1.57 5.64 -1.01
N TRP A 164 -1.36 6.72 -1.75
CA TRP A 164 -1.52 6.77 -3.21
C TRP A 164 -2.96 6.64 -3.77
N HIS A 165 -3.98 6.41 -2.94
CA HIS A 165 -5.35 6.25 -3.40
C HIS A 165 -6.06 7.60 -3.55
N GLY A 166 -6.61 7.87 -4.71
CA GLY A 166 -7.42 9.05 -4.95
C GLY A 166 -8.73 9.00 -4.14
N ARG A 167 -9.23 10.19 -3.74
CA ARG A 167 -10.50 10.33 -3.00
C ARG A 167 -11.68 9.61 -3.66
N ARG A 168 -11.72 9.56 -5.01
CA ARG A 168 -12.77 8.85 -5.77
C ARG A 168 -12.66 7.33 -5.62
N ALA A 169 -11.45 6.78 -5.66
CA ALA A 169 -11.24 5.34 -5.50
C ALA A 169 -11.68 4.87 -4.11
N ILE A 170 -11.28 5.60 -3.06
CA ILE A 170 -11.71 5.30 -1.68
C ILE A 170 -13.23 5.38 -1.55
N LYS A 171 -13.89 6.42 -2.09
CA LYS A 171 -15.35 6.53 -2.06
C LYS A 171 -16.04 5.38 -2.79
N GLY A 172 -15.50 4.94 -3.94
CA GLY A 172 -16.01 3.79 -4.69
C GLY A 172 -15.99 2.53 -3.84
N VAL A 173 -14.85 2.22 -3.22
CA VAL A 173 -14.69 1.07 -2.33
C VAL A 173 -15.69 1.11 -1.17
N LEU A 174 -15.81 2.27 -0.52
CA LEU A 174 -16.70 2.42 0.63
C LEU A 174 -18.18 2.19 0.25
N ASN A 175 -18.59 2.61 -0.93
CA ASN A 175 -19.95 2.37 -1.43
C ASN A 175 -20.20 0.90 -1.81
N GLU A 176 -19.17 0.16 -2.20
CA GLU A 176 -19.29 -1.27 -2.53
C GLU A 176 -19.24 -2.18 -1.30
N LEU A 177 -18.51 -1.75 -0.26
CA LEU A 177 -18.39 -2.53 0.98
C LEU A 177 -19.56 -2.34 1.94
N LEU A 178 -20.19 -1.16 1.91
CA LEU A 178 -21.41 -0.91 2.68
C LEU A 178 -22.61 -1.28 1.81
N PRO A 179 -23.34 -2.36 2.10
CA PRO A 179 -24.65 -2.54 1.51
C PRO A 179 -25.53 -1.37 1.95
N VAL A 180 -26.18 -0.72 1.00
CA VAL A 180 -27.23 0.28 1.22
C VAL A 180 -28.43 -0.38 1.88
#